data_01d53c094eda06366334e7784f69cf8b
#
_entry.id   01d53c094eda06366334e7784f69cf8b
#
_cell.length_a   1.000
_cell.length_b   1.000
_cell.length_c   1.000
_cell.angle_alpha   90.00
_cell.angle_beta   90.00
_cell.angle_gamma   90.00
#
_symmetry.space_group_name_H-M   'P 1'
#
loop_
_entity.id
_entity.type
_entity.pdbx_description
1 polymer ?
#
loop_
_entity_poly.entity_id
_entity_poly.type
_entity_poly.pdbx_seq_one_letter_code
_entity_poly.pdbx_strand_id
1 'polypeptide(L)'
;TVTCSMGAARFPLNVKDYDSLFNLADKCLYIAKNKGRNCYIIYKPELHDCVFIQNRQNENKIASGQLYNEAADDVVEILKAIREKKSEDDLQPILQKLIDYLGISTIMVYDSAHRLYCSAGRAEKNFREEALKQENYFLFFNEFDYLHLDNTNVLDSVSQEKYVLYQKNCISSTLEVLCNKKTLICFDVFKPARTFPKDKLIFMLAVTRLLASTFNIG
;
A
#
# COMPACT_ATOMS: atom_id res chain seq x y z
N THR A 1 -25.04 -5.81 -10.12
CA THR A 1 -24.29 -6.65 -11.07
C THR A 1 -23.49 -7.67 -10.28
N VAL A 2 -23.65 -8.96 -10.57
CA VAL A 2 -22.85 -10.04 -9.98
C VAL A 2 -21.64 -10.27 -10.88
N THR A 3 -20.44 -10.35 -10.31
CA THR A 3 -19.20 -10.62 -11.03
C THR A 3 -18.56 -11.92 -10.54
N CYS A 4 -17.80 -12.58 -11.40
CA CYS A 4 -17.13 -13.84 -11.10
C CYS A 4 -15.63 -13.76 -11.43
N SER A 5 -14.81 -14.43 -10.62
CA SER A 5 -13.40 -14.68 -10.92
C SER A 5 -13.20 -16.18 -11.12
N MET A 6 -12.38 -16.58 -12.10
CA MET A 6 -12.14 -17.97 -12.43
C MET A 6 -10.65 -18.28 -12.57
N GLY A 7 -10.25 -19.48 -12.13
CA GLY A 7 -8.94 -20.07 -12.39
C GLY A 7 -9.11 -21.37 -13.19
N ALA A 8 -8.22 -21.61 -14.15
CA ALA A 8 -8.28 -22.81 -14.98
C ALA A 8 -6.89 -23.40 -15.25
N ALA A 9 -6.82 -24.74 -15.31
CA ALA A 9 -5.66 -25.50 -15.74
C ALA A 9 -6.12 -26.67 -16.63
N ARG A 10 -5.21 -27.19 -17.46
CA ARG A 10 -5.54 -28.24 -18.45
C ARG A 10 -4.85 -29.55 -18.09
N PHE A 11 -5.64 -30.63 -18.07
CA PHE A 11 -5.15 -31.99 -17.96
C PHE A 11 -5.14 -32.65 -19.36
N PRO A 12 -4.15 -33.48 -19.69
CA PRO A 12 -2.91 -33.79 -18.95
C PRO A 12 -1.76 -32.80 -19.23
N LEU A 13 -2.05 -31.69 -19.91
CA LEU A 13 -1.05 -30.77 -20.45
C LEU A 13 -0.22 -30.07 -19.35
N ASN A 14 -0.88 -29.65 -18.27
CA ASN A 14 -0.22 -28.87 -17.21
C ASN A 14 0.18 -29.73 -16.01
N VAL A 15 -0.49 -30.85 -15.77
CA VAL A 15 -0.29 -31.72 -14.61
C VAL A 15 -0.69 -33.17 -14.94
N LYS A 16 -0.27 -34.13 -14.09
CA LYS A 16 -0.47 -35.58 -14.32
C LYS A 16 -1.53 -36.22 -13.44
N ASP A 17 -2.07 -35.52 -12.46
CA ASP A 17 -3.04 -36.01 -11.49
C ASP A 17 -4.09 -34.95 -11.16
N TYR A 18 -5.19 -35.40 -10.56
CA TYR A 18 -6.35 -34.55 -10.26
C TYR A 18 -6.04 -33.54 -9.15
N ASP A 19 -5.33 -33.92 -8.10
CA ASP A 19 -5.06 -33.05 -6.96
C ASP A 19 -4.15 -31.89 -7.39
N SER A 20 -3.14 -32.19 -8.20
CA SER A 20 -2.29 -31.17 -8.82
C SER A 20 -3.07 -30.25 -9.76
N LEU A 21 -4.04 -30.78 -10.53
CA LEU A 21 -4.90 -30.00 -11.41
C LEU A 21 -5.75 -29.00 -10.62
N PHE A 22 -6.41 -29.50 -9.58
CA PHE A 22 -7.25 -28.69 -8.69
C PHE A 22 -6.44 -27.57 -8.02
N ASN A 23 -5.30 -27.94 -7.43
CA ASN A 23 -4.40 -26.98 -6.78
C ASN A 23 -3.88 -25.92 -7.75
N LEU A 24 -3.60 -26.27 -8.98
CA LEU A 24 -3.12 -25.34 -10.01
C LEU A 24 -4.23 -24.38 -10.46
N ALA A 25 -5.45 -24.87 -10.63
CA ALA A 25 -6.61 -24.06 -10.95
C ALA A 25 -6.97 -23.10 -9.80
N ASP A 26 -6.87 -23.55 -8.54
CA ASP A 26 -7.11 -22.69 -7.36
C ASP A 26 -6.06 -21.57 -7.25
N LYS A 27 -4.79 -21.85 -7.52
CA LYS A 27 -3.74 -20.82 -7.58
C LYS A 27 -4.04 -19.79 -8.67
N CYS A 28 -4.53 -20.22 -9.84
CA CYS A 28 -4.94 -19.29 -10.88
C CYS A 28 -6.16 -18.44 -10.47
N LEU A 29 -7.11 -19.02 -9.74
CA LEU A 29 -8.22 -18.28 -9.14
C LEU A 29 -7.75 -17.23 -8.15
N TYR A 30 -6.77 -17.57 -7.32
CA TYR A 30 -6.15 -16.62 -6.39
C TYR A 30 -5.52 -15.43 -7.14
N ILE A 31 -4.77 -15.69 -8.23
CA ILE A 31 -4.23 -14.62 -9.08
C ILE A 31 -5.36 -13.75 -9.66
N ALA A 32 -6.46 -14.35 -10.14
CA ALA A 32 -7.60 -13.61 -10.69
C ALA A 32 -8.24 -12.68 -9.64
N LYS A 33 -8.37 -13.15 -8.40
CA LYS A 33 -8.87 -12.34 -7.29
C LYS A 33 -7.94 -11.17 -6.96
N ASN A 34 -6.62 -11.38 -6.98
CA ASN A 34 -5.62 -10.34 -6.70
C ASN A 34 -5.46 -9.33 -7.84
N LYS A 35 -5.78 -9.71 -9.07
CA LYS A 35 -5.78 -8.80 -10.24
C LYS A 35 -7.01 -7.88 -10.33
N GLY A 36 -7.81 -7.81 -9.29
CA GLY A 36 -8.97 -6.92 -9.25
C GLY A 36 -10.30 -7.62 -9.46
N ARG A 37 -10.33 -8.95 -9.42
CA ARG A 37 -11.54 -9.78 -9.63
C ARG A 37 -12.17 -9.61 -11.02
N ASN A 38 -13.35 -10.18 -11.24
CA ASN A 38 -14.10 -10.08 -12.50
C ASN A 38 -13.26 -10.44 -13.75
N CYS A 39 -12.38 -11.42 -13.63
CA CYS A 39 -11.53 -11.91 -14.71
C CYS A 39 -11.27 -13.41 -14.56
N TYR A 40 -10.72 -14.02 -15.59
CA TYR A 40 -10.28 -15.41 -15.54
C TYR A 40 -8.78 -15.52 -15.81
N ILE A 41 -8.14 -16.50 -15.20
CA ILE A 41 -6.74 -16.87 -15.42
C ILE A 41 -6.68 -18.31 -15.86
N ILE A 42 -6.11 -18.54 -17.04
CA ILE A 42 -5.76 -19.88 -17.53
C ILE A 42 -4.27 -20.05 -17.29
N TYR A 43 -3.89 -21.14 -16.63
CA TYR A 43 -2.48 -21.42 -16.35
C TYR A 43 -1.63 -21.47 -17.63
N LYS A 44 -0.52 -20.75 -17.60
CA LYS A 44 0.56 -20.76 -18.58
C LYS A 44 1.89 -20.80 -17.82
N PRO A 45 2.72 -21.85 -17.97
CA PRO A 45 3.98 -21.99 -17.23
C PRO A 45 4.86 -20.74 -17.32
N GLU A 46 5.05 -20.23 -18.52
CA GLU A 46 5.91 -19.09 -18.85
C GLU A 46 5.51 -17.77 -18.16
N LEU A 47 4.24 -17.68 -17.72
CA LEU A 47 3.71 -16.47 -17.07
C LEU A 47 3.47 -16.65 -15.57
N HIS A 48 3.25 -17.88 -15.11
CA HIS A 48 2.73 -18.11 -13.77
C HIS A 48 3.71 -18.88 -12.86
N ASP A 49 4.67 -19.62 -13.40
CA ASP A 49 5.61 -20.40 -12.57
C ASP A 49 6.46 -19.53 -11.67
N CYS A 50 6.94 -18.38 -12.14
CA CYS A 50 7.71 -17.45 -11.33
C CYS A 50 6.89 -16.90 -10.14
N VAL A 51 5.60 -16.64 -10.34
CA VAL A 51 4.69 -16.18 -9.29
C VAL A 51 4.45 -17.30 -8.26
N PHE A 52 4.33 -18.55 -8.72
CA PHE A 52 4.13 -19.70 -7.84
C PHE A 52 5.38 -20.08 -7.06
N ILE A 53 6.57 -19.89 -7.63
CA ILE A 53 7.85 -20.09 -6.92
C ILE A 53 7.99 -19.06 -5.79
N GLN A 54 7.71 -17.80 -6.06
CA GLN A 54 7.73 -16.74 -5.04
C GLN A 54 6.73 -17.02 -3.91
N ASN A 55 5.50 -17.43 -4.24
CA ASN A 55 4.50 -17.78 -3.25
C ASN A 55 4.91 -19.02 -2.42
N ARG A 56 5.52 -20.07 -3.02
CA ARG A 56 6.03 -21.23 -2.28
C ARG A 56 7.17 -20.87 -1.33
N GLN A 57 8.05 -19.97 -1.72
CA GLN A 57 9.11 -19.50 -0.83
C GLN A 57 8.54 -18.74 0.37
N ASN A 58 7.51 -17.92 0.14
CA ASN A 58 6.81 -17.22 1.20
C ASN A 58 6.00 -18.18 2.11
N GLU A 59 5.29 -19.17 1.53
CA GLU A 59 4.57 -20.21 2.30
C GLU A 59 5.52 -21.03 3.17
N ASN A 60 6.69 -21.43 2.66
CA ASN A 60 7.69 -22.16 3.43
C ASN A 60 8.29 -21.31 4.56
N LYS A 61 8.51 -20.02 4.34
CA LYS A 61 8.95 -19.08 5.38
C LYS A 61 7.85 -18.87 6.44
N ILE A 62 6.59 -18.77 6.03
CA ILE A 62 5.44 -18.69 6.96
C ILE A 62 5.32 -19.96 7.77
N ALA A 63 5.40 -21.14 7.13
CA ALA A 63 5.33 -22.44 7.82
C ALA A 63 6.47 -22.66 8.82
N SER A 64 7.66 -22.08 8.55
CA SER A 64 8.81 -22.12 9.49
C SER A 64 8.75 -21.05 10.57
N GLY A 65 7.76 -20.16 10.57
CA GLY A 65 7.65 -19.04 11.50
C GLY A 65 8.67 -17.90 11.26
N GLN A 66 9.60 -18.07 10.33
CA GLN A 66 10.66 -17.09 10.08
C GLN A 66 10.10 -15.77 9.55
N LEU A 67 9.12 -15.80 8.67
CA LEU A 67 8.51 -14.60 8.10
C LEU A 67 7.77 -13.76 9.16
N TYR A 68 7.13 -14.40 10.11
CA TYR A 68 6.47 -13.72 11.23
C TYR A 68 7.47 -13.08 12.17
N ASN A 69 8.59 -13.75 12.44
CA ASN A 69 9.64 -13.23 13.31
C ASN A 69 10.34 -12.03 12.64
N GLU A 70 10.74 -12.15 11.37
CA GLU A 70 11.35 -11.04 10.61
C GLU A 70 10.41 -9.82 10.53
N ALA A 71 9.14 -10.01 10.18
CA ALA A 71 8.17 -8.93 10.12
C ALA A 71 7.86 -8.31 11.49
N ALA A 72 7.86 -9.11 12.56
CA ALA A 72 7.69 -8.62 13.90
C ALA A 72 8.90 -7.81 14.37
N ASP A 73 10.11 -8.24 14.02
CA ASP A 73 11.35 -7.54 14.35
C ASP A 73 11.43 -6.19 13.64
N ASP A 74 11.06 -6.12 12.35
CA ASP A 74 10.97 -4.86 11.60
C ASP A 74 9.99 -3.88 12.25
N VAL A 75 8.79 -4.36 12.62
CA VAL A 75 7.79 -3.54 13.32
C VAL A 75 8.31 -3.02 14.65
N VAL A 76 8.93 -3.90 15.44
CA VAL A 76 9.51 -3.53 16.75
C VAL A 76 10.63 -2.52 16.58
N GLU A 77 11.50 -2.69 15.57
CA GLU A 77 12.59 -1.75 15.27
C GLU A 77 12.06 -0.38 14.87
N ILE A 78 11.04 -0.32 14.00
CA ILE A 78 10.39 0.94 13.61
C ILE A 78 9.78 1.63 14.82
N LEU A 79 9.03 0.90 15.66
CA LEU A 79 8.39 1.47 16.85
C LEU A 79 9.42 1.98 17.89
N LYS A 80 10.53 1.27 18.06
CA LYS A 80 11.65 1.71 18.90
C LYS A 80 12.27 2.98 18.34
N ALA A 81 12.56 3.03 17.03
CA ALA A 81 13.13 4.20 16.37
C ALA A 81 12.24 5.45 16.56
N ILE A 82 10.91 5.30 16.43
CA ILE A 82 9.97 6.39 16.68
C ILE A 82 10.03 6.85 18.15
N ARG A 83 10.06 5.91 19.09
CA ARG A 83 10.05 6.20 20.54
C ARG A 83 11.35 6.81 21.03
N GLU A 84 12.50 6.37 20.51
CA GLU A 84 13.83 6.78 20.92
C GLU A 84 14.33 8.04 20.20
N LYS A 85 13.55 8.55 19.27
CA LYS A 85 13.83 9.79 18.55
C LYS A 85 14.14 10.94 19.49
N LYS A 86 15.18 11.69 19.14
CA LYS A 86 15.66 12.85 19.91
C LYS A 86 15.60 14.17 19.13
N SER A 87 15.52 14.12 17.80
CA SER A 87 15.55 15.30 16.93
C SER A 87 14.61 15.15 15.72
N GLU A 88 14.35 16.25 15.04
CA GLU A 88 13.57 16.24 13.78
C GLU A 88 14.31 15.54 12.65
N ASP A 89 15.64 15.58 12.66
CA ASP A 89 16.50 14.93 11.66
C ASP A 89 16.35 13.39 11.67
N ASP A 90 15.86 12.83 12.78
CA ASP A 90 15.61 11.38 12.89
C ASP A 90 14.36 10.94 12.11
N LEU A 91 13.50 11.86 11.66
CA LEU A 91 12.22 11.51 11.01
C LEU A 91 12.42 10.87 9.63
N GLN A 92 13.26 11.45 8.80
CA GLN A 92 13.48 10.94 7.43
C GLN A 92 13.98 9.49 7.40
N PRO A 93 14.98 9.07 8.18
CA PRO A 93 15.39 7.66 8.26
C PRO A 93 14.27 6.73 8.74
N ILE A 94 13.42 7.17 9.67
CA ILE A 94 12.27 6.40 10.14
C ILE A 94 11.24 6.20 9.01
N LEU A 95 10.93 7.27 8.27
CA LEU A 95 10.03 7.19 7.12
C LEU A 95 10.59 6.28 6.02
N GLN A 96 11.91 6.27 5.80
CA GLN A 96 12.53 5.37 4.84
C GLN A 96 12.39 3.90 5.27
N LYS A 97 12.64 3.56 6.53
CA LYS A 97 12.40 2.20 7.06
C LYS A 97 10.92 1.78 6.90
N LEU A 98 9.99 2.71 7.13
CA LEU A 98 8.56 2.46 6.91
C LEU A 98 8.25 2.17 5.44
N ILE A 99 8.84 2.90 4.49
CA ILE A 99 8.67 2.67 3.06
C ILE A 99 9.13 1.27 2.68
N ASP A 100 10.32 0.87 3.15
CA ASP A 100 10.92 -0.42 2.85
C ASP A 100 10.06 -1.57 3.42
N TYR A 101 9.62 -1.44 4.67
CA TYR A 101 8.72 -2.41 5.32
C TYR A 101 7.35 -2.50 4.64
N LEU A 102 6.76 -1.36 4.29
CA LEU A 102 5.42 -1.30 3.68
C LEU A 102 5.44 -1.68 2.19
N GLY A 103 6.58 -1.53 1.52
CA GLY A 103 6.70 -1.74 0.07
C GLY A 103 5.97 -0.68 -0.76
N ILE A 104 5.86 0.55 -0.24
CA ILE A 104 5.24 1.70 -0.92
C ILE A 104 6.29 2.57 -1.60
N SER A 105 5.88 3.63 -2.29
CA SER A 105 6.80 4.47 -3.06
C SER A 105 7.29 5.69 -2.31
N THR A 106 6.44 6.32 -1.50
CA THR A 106 6.80 7.53 -0.74
C THR A 106 5.91 7.72 0.48
N ILE A 107 6.45 8.44 1.47
CA ILE A 107 5.69 9.02 2.58
C ILE A 107 5.96 10.52 2.59
N MET A 108 4.90 11.32 2.71
CA MET A 108 4.96 12.77 2.86
C MET A 108 4.24 13.20 4.13
N VAL A 109 4.85 14.06 4.90
CA VAL A 109 4.32 14.61 6.15
C VAL A 109 4.15 16.12 6.00
N TYR A 110 2.94 16.62 6.27
CA TYR A 110 2.59 18.03 6.20
C TYR A 110 2.24 18.57 7.59
N ASP A 111 2.68 19.78 7.88
CA ASP A 111 2.39 20.49 9.14
C ASP A 111 0.95 21.07 9.17
N SER A 112 0.59 21.70 10.26
CA SER A 112 -0.72 22.36 10.45
C SER A 112 -0.98 23.53 9.49
N ALA A 113 0.05 24.07 8.89
CA ALA A 113 -0.05 25.11 7.84
C ALA A 113 -0.05 24.50 6.43
N HIS A 114 -0.18 23.17 6.32
CA HIS A 114 -0.16 22.39 5.08
C HIS A 114 1.13 22.52 4.27
N ARG A 115 2.25 22.84 4.92
CA ARG A 115 3.58 22.87 4.32
C ARG A 115 4.25 21.51 4.47
N LEU A 116 5.03 21.11 3.48
CA LEU A 116 5.80 19.88 3.57
C LEU A 116 6.83 19.98 4.70
N TYR A 117 6.62 19.18 5.75
CA TYR A 117 7.52 19.10 6.90
C TYR A 117 8.68 18.13 6.66
N CYS A 118 8.36 16.94 6.15
CA CYS A 118 9.35 15.89 5.83
C CYS A 118 8.81 14.95 4.76
N SER A 119 9.72 14.36 4.00
CA SER A 119 9.37 13.30 3.04
C SER A 119 10.48 12.26 2.94
N ALA A 120 10.12 11.04 2.55
CA ALA A 120 11.05 9.98 2.21
C ALA A 120 10.54 9.19 1.00
N GLY A 121 11.44 8.47 0.32
CA GLY A 121 11.16 7.70 -0.86
C GLY A 121 11.28 8.51 -2.16
N ARG A 122 10.53 8.10 -3.19
CA ARG A 122 10.67 8.60 -4.59
C ARG A 122 10.04 9.97 -4.87
N ALA A 123 9.58 10.70 -3.88
CA ALA A 123 8.91 11.99 -4.11
C ALA A 123 9.92 13.06 -4.59
N GLU A 124 9.88 13.38 -5.89
CA GLU A 124 10.73 14.42 -6.48
C GLU A 124 10.23 15.85 -6.22
N LYS A 125 8.94 16.04 -5.91
CA LYS A 125 8.33 17.37 -5.71
C LYS A 125 7.17 17.30 -4.72
N ASN A 126 7.01 18.41 -3.98
CA ASN A 126 5.83 18.65 -3.16
C ASN A 126 4.64 19.05 -4.05
N PHE A 127 3.88 18.05 -4.53
CA PHE A 127 2.78 18.27 -5.46
C PHE A 127 1.43 18.54 -4.77
N ARG A 128 1.32 18.30 -3.45
CA ARG A 128 0.05 18.47 -2.70
C ARG A 128 -0.13 19.84 -2.09
N GLU A 129 0.93 20.60 -1.84
CA GLU A 129 0.86 21.83 -1.05
C GLU A 129 -0.18 22.83 -1.58
N GLU A 130 -0.24 23.03 -2.88
CA GLU A 130 -1.25 23.91 -3.48
C GLU A 130 -2.66 23.35 -3.42
N ALA A 131 -2.80 22.02 -3.55
CA ALA A 131 -4.09 21.35 -3.43
C ALA A 131 -4.64 21.36 -2.00
N LEU A 132 -3.77 21.25 -1.01
CA LEU A 132 -4.12 21.27 0.42
C LEU A 132 -4.69 22.63 0.89
N LYS A 133 -4.43 23.70 0.15
CA LYS A 133 -5.00 25.05 0.41
C LYS A 133 -6.47 25.15 -0.03
N GLN A 134 -6.98 24.17 -0.78
CA GLN A 134 -8.36 24.18 -1.27
C GLN A 134 -9.31 23.63 -0.19
N GLU A 135 -10.40 24.32 0.08
CA GLU A 135 -11.39 23.96 1.09
C GLU A 135 -12.01 22.55 0.89
N ASN A 136 -12.11 22.12 -0.37
CA ASN A 136 -12.70 20.83 -0.74
C ASN A 136 -11.74 19.64 -0.66
N TYR A 137 -10.45 19.84 -0.37
CA TYR A 137 -9.46 18.75 -0.35
C TYR A 137 -9.84 17.63 0.60
N PHE A 138 -10.35 17.96 1.77
CA PHE A 138 -10.69 17.00 2.83
C PHE A 138 -12.12 16.45 2.78
N LEU A 139 -12.94 16.86 1.80
CA LEU A 139 -14.34 16.41 1.67
C LEU A 139 -14.50 14.89 1.51
N PHE A 140 -13.45 14.21 1.03
CA PHE A 140 -13.46 12.76 0.80
C PHE A 140 -12.86 11.95 1.96
N PHE A 141 -12.45 12.62 3.03
CA PHE A 141 -12.01 11.94 4.24
C PHE A 141 -13.24 11.37 4.96
N ASN A 142 -13.07 10.16 5.51
CA ASN A 142 -14.13 9.52 6.29
C ASN A 142 -14.25 10.12 7.71
N GLU A 143 -15.18 9.60 8.49
CA GLU A 143 -15.42 10.03 9.88
C GLU A 143 -14.21 9.81 10.83
N PHE A 144 -13.20 9.05 10.42
CA PHE A 144 -11.97 8.80 11.15
C PHE A 144 -10.78 9.63 10.63
N ASP A 145 -11.05 10.68 9.87
CA ASP A 145 -10.07 11.63 9.32
C ASP A 145 -9.02 10.96 8.41
N TYR A 146 -9.42 9.98 7.59
CA TYR A 146 -8.54 9.44 6.56
C TYR A 146 -9.25 9.19 5.22
N LEU A 147 -8.46 9.23 4.14
CA LEU A 147 -8.84 8.82 2.79
C LEU A 147 -7.96 7.64 2.36
N HIS A 148 -8.59 6.52 1.99
CA HIS A 148 -7.89 5.38 1.42
C HIS A 148 -8.42 5.06 0.02
N LEU A 149 -7.53 5.05 -0.96
CA LEU A 149 -7.83 4.73 -2.35
C LEU A 149 -6.89 3.63 -2.84
N ASP A 150 -7.43 2.44 -3.09
CA ASP A 150 -6.69 1.34 -3.74
C ASP A 150 -6.37 1.63 -5.20
N ASN A 151 -7.19 2.46 -5.83
CA ASN A 151 -7.05 2.87 -7.21
C ASN A 151 -7.56 4.30 -7.36
N THR A 152 -6.67 5.24 -7.68
CA THR A 152 -7.01 6.65 -7.84
C THR A 152 -7.91 6.94 -9.04
N ASN A 153 -8.07 6.00 -9.99
CA ASN A 153 -8.98 6.16 -11.12
C ASN A 153 -10.46 6.26 -10.70
N VAL A 154 -10.82 5.78 -9.50
CA VAL A 154 -12.20 5.92 -9.00
C VAL A 154 -12.62 7.39 -8.80
N LEU A 155 -11.65 8.30 -8.71
CA LEU A 155 -11.90 9.74 -8.55
C LEU A 155 -12.38 10.43 -9.83
N ASP A 156 -12.22 9.83 -11.01
CA ASP A 156 -12.63 10.43 -12.29
C ASP A 156 -14.10 10.86 -12.28
N SER A 157 -14.95 10.06 -11.66
CA SER A 157 -16.40 10.32 -11.53
C SER A 157 -16.81 11.11 -10.28
N VAL A 158 -15.90 11.36 -9.34
CA VAL A 158 -16.22 11.90 -8.00
C VAL A 158 -15.53 13.23 -7.75
N SER A 159 -14.27 13.37 -8.12
CA SER A 159 -13.49 14.60 -7.93
C SER A 159 -12.45 14.76 -9.04
N GLN A 160 -12.78 15.53 -10.03
CA GLN A 160 -11.89 15.81 -11.16
C GLN A 160 -10.57 16.46 -10.71
N GLU A 161 -10.61 17.32 -9.71
CA GLU A 161 -9.41 17.99 -9.19
C GLU A 161 -8.41 17.01 -8.56
N LYS A 162 -8.88 16.15 -7.64
CA LYS A 162 -8.04 15.10 -7.04
C LYS A 162 -7.61 14.07 -8.09
N TYR A 163 -8.48 13.71 -9.01
CA TYR A 163 -8.15 12.80 -10.11
C TYR A 163 -6.97 13.32 -10.92
N VAL A 164 -7.06 14.55 -11.41
CA VAL A 164 -5.98 15.18 -12.18
C VAL A 164 -4.68 15.30 -11.38
N LEU A 165 -4.77 15.67 -10.10
CA LEU A 165 -3.63 15.73 -9.20
C LEU A 165 -2.88 14.40 -9.15
N TYR A 166 -3.60 13.31 -8.90
CA TYR A 166 -2.97 11.99 -8.75
C TYR A 166 -2.48 11.42 -10.08
N GLN A 167 -3.22 11.60 -11.18
CA GLN A 167 -2.79 11.16 -12.51
C GLN A 167 -1.52 11.87 -12.97
N LYS A 168 -1.46 13.20 -12.81
CA LYS A 168 -0.30 14.01 -13.17
C LYS A 168 0.97 13.60 -12.41
N ASN A 169 0.82 13.13 -11.18
CA ASN A 169 1.91 12.70 -10.32
C ASN A 169 2.10 11.18 -10.29
N CYS A 170 1.46 10.46 -11.23
CA CYS A 170 1.58 9.01 -11.39
C CYS A 170 1.19 8.19 -10.14
N ILE A 171 0.33 8.71 -9.27
CA ILE A 171 -0.13 7.98 -8.08
C ILE A 171 -1.19 6.97 -8.49
N SER A 172 -0.96 5.71 -8.17
CA SER A 172 -1.91 4.61 -8.44
C SER A 172 -2.84 4.32 -7.26
N SER A 173 -2.31 4.46 -6.04
CA SER A 173 -3.05 4.25 -4.80
C SER A 173 -2.46 5.13 -3.69
N THR A 174 -3.28 5.48 -2.71
CA THR A 174 -2.87 6.37 -1.61
C THR A 174 -3.65 6.08 -0.32
N LEU A 175 -2.98 6.30 0.82
CA LEU A 175 -3.60 6.48 2.12
C LEU A 175 -3.19 7.86 2.64
N GLU A 176 -4.14 8.71 2.91
CA GLU A 176 -3.95 10.03 3.50
C GLU A 176 -4.62 10.06 4.88
N VAL A 177 -3.88 10.40 5.92
CA VAL A 177 -4.38 10.40 7.31
C VAL A 177 -4.16 11.77 7.92
N LEU A 178 -5.25 12.41 8.34
CA LEU A 178 -5.23 13.69 9.03
C LEU A 178 -5.23 13.45 10.55
N CYS A 179 -4.10 13.69 11.20
CA CYS A 179 -3.92 13.52 12.63
C CYS A 179 -4.25 14.80 13.39
N ASN A 180 -5.13 14.71 14.40
CA ASN A 180 -5.52 15.82 15.29
C ASN A 180 -5.99 17.06 14.53
N LYS A 181 -6.53 16.89 13.31
CA LYS A 181 -6.94 17.95 12.38
C LYS A 181 -5.82 18.96 12.05
N LYS A 182 -4.58 18.53 12.15
CA LYS A 182 -3.40 19.39 11.97
C LYS A 182 -2.36 18.79 11.06
N THR A 183 -1.93 17.57 11.32
CA THR A 183 -0.83 16.91 10.61
C THR A 183 -1.39 15.95 9.58
N LEU A 184 -1.06 16.13 8.31
CA LEU A 184 -1.43 15.20 7.25
C LEU A 184 -0.23 14.31 6.92
N ILE A 185 -0.43 12.98 6.95
CA ILE A 185 0.57 12.01 6.53
C ILE A 185 0.01 11.19 5.35
N CYS A 186 0.74 11.18 4.24
CA CYS A 186 0.36 10.54 3.00
C CYS A 186 1.30 9.39 2.67
N PHE A 187 0.74 8.23 2.34
CA PHE A 187 1.44 7.04 1.88
C PHE A 187 1.03 6.78 0.43
N ASP A 188 1.96 6.92 -0.50
CA ASP A 188 1.65 6.80 -1.92
C ASP A 188 2.36 5.64 -2.59
N VAL A 189 1.67 5.04 -3.55
CA VAL A 189 2.21 4.07 -4.49
C VAL A 189 2.16 4.65 -5.89
N PHE A 190 3.30 4.74 -6.58
CA PHE A 190 3.40 5.25 -7.93
C PHE A 190 3.24 4.16 -8.99
N LYS A 191 2.80 4.56 -10.20
CA LYS A 191 2.76 3.67 -11.36
C LYS A 191 4.18 3.29 -11.85
N PRO A 192 4.41 2.09 -12.40
CA PRO A 192 3.48 0.97 -12.56
C PRO A 192 3.14 0.34 -11.23
N ALA A 193 1.86 0.09 -11.04
CA ALA A 193 1.25 -0.22 -9.76
C ALA A 193 1.84 -1.47 -9.10
N ARG A 194 2.37 -1.29 -7.89
CA ARG A 194 2.24 -2.30 -6.85
C ARG A 194 0.85 -2.12 -6.22
N THR A 195 0.23 -3.20 -5.80
CA THR A 195 -1.01 -3.12 -5.02
C THR A 195 -0.71 -2.49 -3.66
N PHE A 196 -1.59 -1.61 -3.21
CA PHE A 196 -1.49 -1.04 -1.87
C PHE A 196 -1.51 -2.17 -0.80
N PRO A 197 -0.64 -2.13 0.22
CA PRO A 197 -0.54 -3.19 1.24
C PRO A 197 -1.72 -3.12 2.22
N LYS A 198 -2.89 -3.63 1.81
CA LYS A 198 -4.13 -3.59 2.59
C LYS A 198 -4.04 -4.32 3.93
N ASP A 199 -3.27 -5.38 4.00
CA ASP A 199 -2.96 -6.15 5.21
C ASP A 199 -2.24 -5.31 6.26
N LYS A 200 -1.54 -4.24 5.84
CA LYS A 200 -0.79 -3.32 6.72
C LYS A 200 -1.54 -2.03 7.03
N LEU A 201 -2.78 -1.85 6.55
CA LEU A 201 -3.55 -0.61 6.73
C LEU A 201 -3.70 -0.20 8.20
N ILE A 202 -4.05 -1.16 9.08
CA ILE A 202 -4.20 -0.90 10.52
C ILE A 202 -2.89 -0.45 11.14
N PHE A 203 -1.78 -1.08 10.75
CA PHE A 203 -0.44 -0.69 11.20
C PHE A 203 -0.10 0.73 10.73
N MET A 204 -0.36 1.09 9.47
CA MET A 204 -0.13 2.44 8.95
C MET A 204 -0.92 3.49 9.73
N LEU A 205 -2.21 3.25 10.00
CA LEU A 205 -3.05 4.15 10.79
C LEU A 205 -2.53 4.33 12.23
N ALA A 206 -2.06 3.26 12.87
CA ALA A 206 -1.49 3.30 14.21
C ALA A 206 -0.16 4.07 14.25
N VAL A 207 0.75 3.76 13.32
CA VAL A 207 2.06 4.42 13.20
C VAL A 207 1.89 5.91 12.88
N THR A 208 0.94 6.29 12.04
CA THR A 208 0.65 7.68 11.70
C THR A 208 0.31 8.50 12.95
N ARG A 209 -0.56 7.96 13.82
CA ARG A 209 -0.91 8.62 15.09
C ARG A 209 0.28 8.73 16.03
N LEU A 210 1.10 7.68 16.10
CA LEU A 210 2.31 7.68 16.92
C LEU A 210 3.32 8.72 16.42
N LEU A 211 3.56 8.78 15.11
CA LEU A 211 4.43 9.78 14.50
C LEU A 211 3.96 11.20 14.81
N ALA A 212 2.69 11.50 14.54
CA ALA A 212 2.12 12.82 14.78
C ALA A 212 2.25 13.25 16.26
N SER A 213 2.06 12.32 17.20
CA SER A 213 2.19 12.62 18.64
C SER A 213 3.64 12.78 19.10
N THR A 214 4.57 11.98 18.56
CA THR A 214 5.98 11.98 18.97
C THR A 214 6.72 13.21 18.44
N PHE A 215 6.40 13.59 17.20
CA PHE A 215 7.11 14.71 16.55
C PHE A 215 6.47 16.07 16.82
N ASN A 216 5.35 16.11 17.53
CA ASN A 216 4.61 17.34 17.85
C ASN A 216 4.48 18.27 16.63
N ILE A 217 4.19 17.66 15.46
CA ILE A 217 4.06 18.34 14.17
C ILE A 217 2.73 19.10 14.19
N GLY A 218 2.79 20.40 14.37
CA GLY A 218 1.56 21.21 14.37
C GLY A 218 1.65 22.48 15.14
#